data_6fd0a1d8283dbe74cb08ade63b39deed
#
_entry.id   6fd0a1d8283dbe74cb08ade63b39deed
#
_cell.length_a   1.000
_cell.length_b   1.000
_cell.length_c   1.000
_cell.angle_alpha   90.00
_cell.angle_beta   90.00
_cell.angle_gamma   90.00
#
_symmetry.space_group_name_H-M   'P 1'
#
loop_
_entity.id
_entity.type
_entity.pdbx_description
1 polymer ?
#
loop_
_entity_poly.entity_id
_entity_poly.type
_entity_poly.pdbx_seq_one_letter_code
_entity_poly.pdbx_strand_id
1 'polypeptide(L)'
;MVHVVVVGSGVAGLTTALDLVSRPGVEVTLVAKARLDQSNTAVAQGGIAVVTSPEDTVASHVADTLAAGAGLCAQDAVEVLCGHGPSAVATLIRRGVPFDRVGGRIALGLEAAHSHQRILHSGGDATGAAIATALIGRLATSGITVRENTTVVDVVLEGGRARGVRLLDGEELPADAVVLATGGAGQLFPCTTNPAVATADGVAIALRAGAVVADLEFVQFHPTSLATPGNHLVSEAVRGEGAVLVDEAGHRFMTDLHPDAELAPRDVVARGIAERMRAQGGTPVRLDATALGARFLAERFPTIDAVVRSQGLDWSRDPIAVTPAAHYAMGGVRTDLSGRTNVPGLYAVGEVACTGLHGANRLASNSLLEGAVYGTRVADAILSRPFGAHADFDDSWGAPLGLDVRAGDEAFGRTDLQQLMWDAAGLARDRAGLEEAAAVLAGWAPPAPIDAKSAEDANLWWVARAVVASALAREESRGGHFRRDVPEAAPGPVRHSTLTAVHHA
;
A
#
# COMPACT_ATOMS: atom_id res chain seq x y z
N MET A 1 -15.40 25.86 15.93
CA MET A 1 -15.59 24.47 15.45
C MET A 1 -14.44 24.19 14.50
N VAL A 2 -13.83 23.03 14.58
CA VAL A 2 -12.71 22.63 13.72
C VAL A 2 -13.28 21.78 12.60
N HIS A 3 -13.04 22.17 11.37
CA HIS A 3 -13.47 21.39 10.20
C HIS A 3 -12.28 20.62 9.61
N VAL A 4 -12.42 19.30 9.49
CA VAL A 4 -11.41 18.41 8.92
C VAL A 4 -11.95 17.71 7.68
N VAL A 5 -11.21 17.80 6.58
CA VAL A 5 -11.49 17.01 5.37
C VAL A 5 -10.57 15.77 5.37
N VAL A 6 -11.18 14.58 5.33
CA VAL A 6 -10.48 13.29 5.21
C VAL A 6 -10.73 12.76 3.80
N VAL A 7 -9.66 12.52 3.04
CA VAL A 7 -9.72 12.04 1.65
C VAL A 7 -9.35 10.56 1.59
N GLY A 8 -10.32 9.71 1.34
CA GLY A 8 -10.18 8.25 1.24
C GLY A 8 -10.95 7.46 2.29
N SER A 9 -11.58 6.36 1.86
CA SER A 9 -12.48 5.49 2.63
C SER A 9 -11.88 4.14 3.04
N GLY A 10 -10.56 3.99 3.01
CA GLY A 10 -9.87 2.84 3.55
C GLY A 10 -9.87 2.82 5.09
N VAL A 11 -9.32 1.76 5.70
CA VAL A 11 -9.26 1.62 7.17
C VAL A 11 -8.65 2.83 7.86
N ALA A 12 -7.61 3.44 7.26
CA ALA A 12 -6.96 4.62 7.81
C ALA A 12 -7.88 5.85 7.84
N GLY A 13 -8.52 6.18 6.70
CA GLY A 13 -9.44 7.32 6.60
C GLY A 13 -10.68 7.15 7.47
N LEU A 14 -11.30 5.96 7.45
CA LEU A 14 -12.47 5.66 8.29
C LEU A 14 -12.14 5.72 9.78
N THR A 15 -10.97 5.20 10.20
CA THR A 15 -10.54 5.27 11.61
C THR A 15 -10.33 6.72 12.03
N THR A 16 -9.61 7.50 11.22
CA THR A 16 -9.34 8.92 11.49
C THR A 16 -10.65 9.72 11.58
N ALA A 17 -11.55 9.55 10.63
CA ALA A 17 -12.83 10.28 10.59
C ALA A 17 -13.72 9.96 11.80
N LEU A 18 -13.84 8.66 12.16
CA LEU A 18 -14.64 8.23 13.30
C LEU A 18 -14.04 8.68 14.65
N ASP A 19 -12.70 8.72 14.77
CA ASP A 19 -12.06 9.23 15.98
C ASP A 19 -12.22 10.75 16.11
N LEU A 20 -12.07 11.50 15.02
CA LEU A 20 -12.24 12.95 15.00
C LEU A 20 -13.67 13.35 15.39
N VAL A 21 -14.69 12.78 14.74
CA VAL A 21 -16.08 13.18 14.97
C VAL A 21 -16.56 12.83 16.38
N SER A 22 -15.92 11.87 17.06
CA SER A 22 -16.21 11.54 18.44
C SER A 22 -15.80 12.62 19.44
N ARG A 23 -15.06 13.65 19.00
CA ARG A 23 -14.57 14.75 19.85
C ARG A 23 -15.46 15.97 19.74
N PRO A 24 -15.78 16.64 20.86
CA PRO A 24 -16.61 17.83 20.86
C PRO A 24 -16.02 18.96 20.01
N GLY A 25 -16.85 19.62 19.20
CA GLY A 25 -16.45 20.79 18.42
C GLY A 25 -15.68 20.46 17.14
N VAL A 26 -15.72 19.22 16.66
CA VAL A 26 -15.11 18.80 15.39
C VAL A 26 -16.20 18.46 14.38
N GLU A 27 -16.06 18.98 13.18
CA GLU A 27 -16.81 18.62 11.99
C GLU A 27 -15.92 17.86 11.03
N VAL A 28 -16.43 16.78 10.44
CA VAL A 28 -15.66 15.95 9.51
C VAL A 28 -16.41 15.79 8.20
N THR A 29 -15.72 16.06 7.10
CA THR A 29 -16.16 15.69 5.76
C THR A 29 -15.23 14.56 5.25
N LEU A 30 -15.82 13.39 4.98
CA LEU A 30 -15.14 12.26 4.35
C LEU A 30 -15.41 12.29 2.85
N VAL A 31 -14.37 12.38 2.04
CA VAL A 31 -14.45 12.41 0.57
C VAL A 31 -13.86 11.13 0.00
N ALA A 32 -14.61 10.44 -0.84
CA ALA A 32 -14.16 9.24 -1.55
C ALA A 32 -14.44 9.40 -3.06
N LYS A 33 -13.43 9.12 -3.91
CA LYS A 33 -13.59 9.26 -5.37
C LYS A 33 -14.50 8.19 -6.00
N ALA A 34 -14.77 7.12 -5.27
CA ALA A 34 -15.70 6.06 -5.64
C ALA A 34 -16.64 5.77 -4.47
N ARG A 35 -17.37 4.66 -4.52
CA ARG A 35 -18.18 4.20 -3.39
C ARG A 35 -17.26 3.85 -2.20
N LEU A 36 -17.76 4.00 -0.98
CA LEU A 36 -16.99 3.74 0.25
C LEU A 36 -16.44 2.32 0.34
N ASP A 37 -17.15 1.35 -0.23
CA ASP A 37 -16.76 -0.07 -0.27
C ASP A 37 -15.73 -0.42 -1.35
N GLN A 38 -15.35 0.53 -2.20
CA GLN A 38 -14.35 0.35 -3.25
C GLN A 38 -12.97 0.86 -2.77
N SER A 39 -12.31 0.06 -1.97
CA SER A 39 -10.98 0.40 -1.41
C SER A 39 -10.08 -0.83 -1.34
N ASN A 40 -8.74 -0.62 -1.23
CA ASN A 40 -7.80 -1.71 -0.94
C ASN A 40 -8.19 -2.47 0.33
N THR A 41 -8.70 -1.78 1.35
CA THR A 41 -9.19 -2.42 2.58
C THR A 41 -10.28 -3.45 2.28
N ALA A 42 -11.26 -3.09 1.46
CA ALA A 42 -12.40 -3.97 1.19
C ALA A 42 -12.03 -5.28 0.46
N VAL A 43 -10.92 -5.29 -0.29
CA VAL A 43 -10.45 -6.47 -1.03
C VAL A 43 -9.29 -7.19 -0.35
N ALA A 44 -8.84 -6.74 0.82
CA ALA A 44 -7.74 -7.34 1.55
C ALA A 44 -8.16 -8.71 2.13
N GLN A 45 -7.50 -9.78 1.63
CA GLN A 45 -7.74 -11.16 2.04
C GLN A 45 -6.99 -11.53 3.34
N GLY A 46 -5.79 -10.96 3.54
CA GLY A 46 -4.94 -11.21 4.70
C GLY A 46 -5.56 -10.71 6.01
N GLY A 47 -4.91 -11.05 7.11
CA GLY A 47 -5.35 -10.65 8.44
C GLY A 47 -4.79 -9.31 8.92
N ILE A 48 -4.91 -9.09 10.22
CA ILE A 48 -4.28 -7.99 10.94
C ILE A 48 -3.32 -8.57 11.99
N ALA A 49 -2.05 -8.18 11.91
CA ALA A 49 -1.01 -8.67 12.81
C ALA A 49 -1.09 -7.94 14.15
N VAL A 50 -1.27 -8.66 15.26
CA VAL A 50 -1.32 -8.05 16.58
C VAL A 50 -1.03 -9.04 17.70
N VAL A 51 -0.27 -8.62 18.69
CA VAL A 51 0.03 -9.42 19.87
C VAL A 51 -1.18 -9.49 20.79
N THR A 52 -1.78 -10.69 20.90
CA THR A 52 -2.94 -10.96 21.77
C THR A 52 -2.78 -12.24 22.59
N SER A 53 -1.77 -13.05 22.30
CA SER A 53 -1.44 -14.27 23.05
C SER A 53 -0.38 -13.99 24.12
N PRO A 54 -0.45 -14.65 25.29
CA PRO A 54 0.62 -14.59 26.29
C PRO A 54 1.94 -15.28 25.84
N GLU A 55 1.89 -16.05 24.77
CA GLU A 55 3.06 -16.74 24.17
C GLU A 55 3.82 -15.84 23.19
N ASP A 56 3.28 -14.66 22.86
CA ASP A 56 3.86 -13.68 21.96
C ASP A 56 4.15 -12.36 22.69
N THR A 57 5.07 -11.56 22.16
CA THR A 57 5.44 -10.26 22.75
C THR A 57 5.50 -9.15 21.70
N VAL A 58 5.27 -7.91 22.15
CA VAL A 58 5.47 -6.72 21.29
C VAL A 58 6.89 -6.67 20.75
N ALA A 59 7.89 -7.04 21.56
CA ALA A 59 9.29 -7.08 21.13
C ALA A 59 9.54 -8.09 19.99
N SER A 60 8.86 -9.25 20.03
CA SER A 60 8.92 -10.23 18.95
C SER A 60 8.29 -9.68 17.66
N HIS A 61 7.14 -9.01 17.73
CA HIS A 61 6.51 -8.39 16.56
C HIS A 61 7.37 -7.26 15.98
N VAL A 62 8.01 -6.46 16.85
CA VAL A 62 9.00 -5.43 16.45
C VAL A 62 10.17 -6.08 15.69
N ALA A 63 10.75 -7.15 16.24
CA ALA A 63 11.89 -7.84 15.64
C ALA A 63 11.53 -8.40 14.23
N ASP A 64 10.38 -9.07 14.09
CA ASP A 64 9.91 -9.59 12.81
C ASP A 64 9.69 -8.46 11.78
N THR A 65 9.14 -7.32 12.22
CA THR A 65 8.89 -6.17 11.35
C THR A 65 10.20 -5.54 10.87
N LEU A 66 11.16 -5.35 11.78
CA LEU A 66 12.48 -4.81 11.44
C LEU A 66 13.25 -5.73 10.48
N ALA A 67 13.18 -7.05 10.72
CA ALA A 67 13.81 -8.05 9.85
C ALA A 67 13.22 -8.02 8.44
N ALA A 68 11.87 -7.98 8.31
CA ALA A 68 11.19 -7.90 7.02
C ALA A 68 11.54 -6.63 6.25
N GLY A 69 11.73 -5.49 6.94
CA GLY A 69 12.03 -4.19 6.33
C GLY A 69 13.44 -4.02 5.81
N ALA A 70 14.27 -5.10 5.85
CA ALA A 70 15.60 -5.16 5.25
C ALA A 70 16.56 -4.02 5.70
N GLY A 71 16.48 -3.63 6.98
CA GLY A 71 17.36 -2.64 7.61
C GLY A 71 17.03 -1.18 7.33
N LEU A 72 15.90 -0.87 6.69
CA LEU A 72 15.47 0.50 6.38
C LEU A 72 14.32 0.99 7.28
N CYS A 73 13.75 0.14 8.15
CA CYS A 73 12.67 0.59 9.02
C CYS A 73 13.13 1.67 10.00
N ALA A 74 12.29 2.69 10.21
CA ALA A 74 12.39 3.59 11.35
C ALA A 74 11.92 2.83 12.60
N GLN A 75 12.82 2.57 13.53
CA GLN A 75 12.56 1.71 14.69
C GLN A 75 11.42 2.24 15.56
N ASP A 76 11.37 3.54 15.79
CA ASP A 76 10.32 4.21 16.56
C ASP A 76 8.93 4.06 15.92
N ALA A 77 8.85 4.10 14.57
CA ALA A 77 7.60 3.83 13.87
C ALA A 77 7.14 2.38 14.07
N VAL A 78 8.06 1.42 14.04
CA VAL A 78 7.74 0.01 14.29
C VAL A 78 7.30 -0.21 15.75
N GLU A 79 7.98 0.39 16.71
CA GLU A 79 7.62 0.31 18.13
C GLU A 79 6.24 0.92 18.41
N VAL A 80 5.91 2.04 17.76
CA VAL A 80 4.59 2.67 17.83
C VAL A 80 3.51 1.74 17.27
N LEU A 81 3.72 1.16 16.09
CA LEU A 81 2.76 0.23 15.48
C LEU A 81 2.48 -0.95 16.42
N CYS A 82 3.53 -1.67 16.78
CA CYS A 82 3.40 -2.91 17.54
C CYS A 82 2.87 -2.66 18.96
N GLY A 83 3.32 -1.58 19.61
CA GLY A 83 2.90 -1.21 20.97
C GLY A 83 1.45 -0.77 21.06
N HIS A 84 0.94 -0.05 20.06
CA HIS A 84 -0.46 0.42 20.03
C HIS A 84 -1.42 -0.58 19.35
N GLY A 85 -0.89 -1.62 18.71
CA GLY A 85 -1.68 -2.63 18.00
C GLY A 85 -2.82 -3.24 18.82
N PRO A 86 -2.58 -3.74 20.04
CA PRO A 86 -3.64 -4.33 20.86
C PRO A 86 -4.81 -3.36 21.14
N SER A 87 -4.54 -2.09 21.42
CA SER A 87 -5.56 -1.08 21.67
C SER A 87 -6.35 -0.70 20.41
N ALA A 88 -5.67 -0.62 19.25
CA ALA A 88 -6.31 -0.36 17.96
C ALA A 88 -7.26 -1.49 17.57
N VAL A 89 -6.83 -2.75 17.70
CA VAL A 89 -7.69 -3.92 17.43
C VAL A 89 -8.85 -3.99 18.40
N ALA A 90 -8.65 -3.71 19.68
CA ALA A 90 -9.75 -3.61 20.65
C ALA A 90 -10.79 -2.55 20.23
N THR A 91 -10.34 -1.44 19.62
CA THR A 91 -11.23 -0.41 19.06
C THR A 91 -12.01 -0.93 17.84
N LEU A 92 -11.37 -1.66 16.93
CA LEU A 92 -12.03 -2.29 15.78
C LEU A 92 -13.13 -3.27 16.26
N ILE A 93 -12.85 -4.09 17.29
CA ILE A 93 -13.83 -4.99 17.90
C ILE A 93 -15.03 -4.20 18.47
N ARG A 94 -14.78 -3.13 19.23
CA ARG A 94 -15.85 -2.25 19.74
C ARG A 94 -16.68 -1.61 18.62
N ARG A 95 -16.07 -1.35 17.47
CA ARG A 95 -16.74 -0.83 16.28
C ARG A 95 -17.52 -1.90 15.51
N GLY A 96 -17.40 -3.16 15.90
CA GLY A 96 -18.22 -4.27 15.39
C GLY A 96 -17.50 -5.18 14.39
N VAL A 97 -16.17 -5.13 14.29
CA VAL A 97 -15.40 -6.07 13.46
C VAL A 97 -15.49 -7.48 14.05
N PRO A 98 -16.03 -8.48 13.32
CA PRO A 98 -16.28 -9.82 13.82
C PRO A 98 -15.07 -10.75 13.53
N PHE A 99 -13.99 -10.64 14.29
CA PHE A 99 -12.84 -11.55 14.14
C PHE A 99 -13.24 -13.00 14.46
N ASP A 100 -12.67 -13.94 13.71
CA ASP A 100 -12.92 -15.38 13.82
C ASP A 100 -12.54 -15.90 15.22
N ARG A 101 -13.32 -16.90 15.72
CA ARG A 101 -13.14 -17.44 17.06
C ARG A 101 -13.13 -18.95 17.05
N VAL A 102 -12.26 -19.52 17.89
CA VAL A 102 -12.21 -20.96 18.18
C VAL A 102 -12.29 -21.13 19.69
N GLY A 103 -13.25 -21.91 20.17
CA GLY A 103 -13.47 -22.12 21.60
C GLY A 103 -13.74 -20.82 22.38
N GLY A 104 -14.38 -19.81 21.75
CA GLY A 104 -14.70 -18.52 22.37
C GLY A 104 -13.54 -17.51 22.38
N ARG A 105 -12.31 -17.91 22.05
CA ARG A 105 -11.13 -17.05 21.90
C ARG A 105 -10.94 -16.62 20.45
N ILE A 106 -10.35 -15.47 20.21
CA ILE A 106 -9.97 -15.04 18.85
C ILE A 106 -9.00 -16.06 18.28
N ALA A 107 -9.27 -16.51 17.06
CA ALA A 107 -8.40 -17.42 16.33
C ALA A 107 -7.15 -16.69 15.85
N LEU A 108 -5.98 -17.31 15.97
CA LEU A 108 -4.70 -16.76 15.53
C LEU A 108 -4.15 -17.60 14.39
N GLY A 109 -3.73 -16.93 13.32
CA GLY A 109 -3.02 -17.50 12.19
C GLY A 109 -1.53 -17.17 12.22
N LEU A 110 -0.77 -17.89 11.40
CA LEU A 110 0.64 -17.64 11.11
C LEU A 110 0.78 -17.31 9.63
N GLU A 111 1.48 -16.22 9.33
CA GLU A 111 1.92 -15.90 7.97
C GLU A 111 3.46 -15.92 7.89
N ALA A 112 4.01 -16.04 6.68
CA ALA A 112 5.45 -16.08 6.47
C ALA A 112 6.13 -14.83 7.07
N ALA A 113 7.36 -15.00 7.53
CA ALA A 113 8.20 -14.02 8.23
C ALA A 113 7.67 -13.55 9.60
N HIS A 114 6.57 -14.13 10.12
CA HIS A 114 6.17 -13.99 11.51
C HIS A 114 6.72 -15.16 12.35
N SER A 115 7.33 -14.85 13.48
CA SER A 115 7.87 -15.86 14.41
C SER A 115 6.80 -16.50 15.32
N HIS A 116 5.62 -15.85 15.42
CA HIS A 116 4.50 -16.30 16.28
C HIS A 116 3.16 -16.19 15.56
N GLN A 117 2.19 -17.01 16.00
CA GLN A 117 0.81 -16.87 15.55
C GLN A 117 0.20 -15.60 16.15
N ARG A 118 0.02 -14.57 15.32
CA ARG A 118 -0.53 -13.26 15.72
C ARG A 118 -1.49 -12.66 14.72
N ILE A 119 -1.85 -13.38 13.67
CA ILE A 119 -2.69 -12.85 12.60
C ILE A 119 -4.15 -13.14 12.92
N LEU A 120 -4.94 -12.08 13.07
CA LEU A 120 -6.39 -12.16 13.25
C LEU A 120 -7.06 -12.12 11.89
N HIS A 121 -7.97 -13.04 11.65
CA HIS A 121 -8.78 -13.13 10.45
C HIS A 121 -10.26 -12.87 10.73
N SER A 122 -11.02 -12.58 9.71
CA SER A 122 -12.48 -12.53 9.72
C SER A 122 -13.02 -13.17 8.44
N GLY A 123 -13.91 -14.15 8.59
CA GLY A 123 -14.48 -14.89 7.46
C GLY A 123 -13.43 -15.69 6.67
N GLY A 124 -12.36 -16.16 7.32
CA GLY A 124 -11.26 -16.90 6.72
C GLY A 124 -10.31 -16.01 5.91
N ASP A 125 -10.68 -15.58 4.73
CA ASP A 125 -9.91 -14.77 3.78
C ASP A 125 -10.62 -13.47 3.35
N ALA A 126 -11.46 -12.89 4.24
CA ALA A 126 -12.25 -11.69 3.97
C ALA A 126 -12.10 -10.61 5.06
N THR A 127 -10.95 -10.55 5.73
CA THR A 127 -10.72 -9.68 6.90
C THR A 127 -10.93 -8.21 6.57
N GLY A 128 -10.41 -7.76 5.44
CA GLY A 128 -10.55 -6.38 5.00
C GLY A 128 -12.00 -5.98 4.73
N ALA A 129 -12.78 -6.86 4.07
CA ALA A 129 -14.21 -6.63 3.82
C ALA A 129 -15.00 -6.50 5.12
N ALA A 130 -14.70 -7.33 6.13
CA ALA A 130 -15.33 -7.26 7.44
C ALA A 130 -15.00 -5.95 8.17
N ILE A 131 -13.74 -5.50 8.13
CA ILE A 131 -13.31 -4.21 8.70
C ILE A 131 -14.02 -3.06 7.99
N ALA A 132 -13.99 -3.03 6.65
CA ALA A 132 -14.63 -1.98 5.86
C ALA A 132 -16.13 -1.90 6.16
N THR A 133 -16.84 -3.04 6.13
CA THR A 133 -18.28 -3.10 6.42
C THR A 133 -18.61 -2.57 7.83
N ALA A 134 -17.85 -2.99 8.84
CA ALA A 134 -18.06 -2.55 10.20
C ALA A 134 -17.86 -1.04 10.39
N LEU A 135 -16.78 -0.49 9.82
CA LEU A 135 -16.46 0.95 9.93
C LEU A 135 -17.42 1.83 9.11
N ILE A 136 -17.76 1.43 7.87
CA ILE A 136 -18.74 2.13 7.03
C ILE A 136 -20.11 2.15 7.72
N GLY A 137 -20.52 1.03 8.33
CA GLY A 137 -21.77 0.95 9.10
C GLY A 137 -21.86 1.97 10.24
N ARG A 138 -20.72 2.42 10.79
CA ARG A 138 -20.70 3.46 11.84
C ARG A 138 -20.91 4.87 11.30
N LEU A 139 -20.65 5.11 10.02
CA LEU A 139 -20.81 6.45 9.44
C LEU A 139 -22.27 6.92 9.51
N ALA A 140 -23.24 6.03 9.31
CA ALA A 140 -24.66 6.37 9.29
C ALA A 140 -25.17 7.05 10.59
N THR A 141 -24.50 6.85 11.72
CA THR A 141 -24.88 7.40 13.03
C THR A 141 -23.82 8.35 13.61
N SER A 142 -22.77 8.66 12.85
CA SER A 142 -21.59 9.39 13.36
C SER A 142 -21.72 10.92 13.27
N GLY A 143 -22.55 11.44 12.36
CA GLY A 143 -22.60 12.87 12.03
C GLY A 143 -21.52 13.32 11.04
N ILE A 144 -20.74 12.39 10.46
CA ILE A 144 -19.78 12.68 9.39
C ILE A 144 -20.53 13.01 8.09
N THR A 145 -20.15 14.10 7.44
CA THR A 145 -20.61 14.39 6.07
C THR A 145 -19.83 13.52 5.10
N VAL A 146 -20.53 12.68 4.33
CA VAL A 146 -19.90 11.76 3.37
C VAL A 146 -20.16 12.22 1.94
N ARG A 147 -19.10 12.28 1.13
CA ARG A 147 -19.16 12.59 -0.31
C ARG A 147 -18.51 11.44 -1.08
N GLU A 148 -19.33 10.56 -1.62
CA GLU A 148 -18.91 9.49 -2.53
C GLU A 148 -18.84 9.98 -3.98
N ASN A 149 -18.13 9.25 -4.84
CA ASN A 149 -17.95 9.56 -6.26
C ASN A 149 -17.46 11.00 -6.47
N THR A 150 -16.60 11.48 -5.56
CA THR A 150 -16.11 12.86 -5.52
C THR A 150 -14.58 12.84 -5.57
N THR A 151 -14.02 13.31 -6.68
CA THR A 151 -12.58 13.30 -6.93
C THR A 151 -11.96 14.60 -6.41
N VAL A 152 -11.00 14.48 -5.50
CA VAL A 152 -10.13 15.56 -5.07
C VAL A 152 -8.98 15.66 -6.07
N VAL A 153 -8.72 16.85 -6.61
CA VAL A 153 -7.62 17.09 -7.56
C VAL A 153 -6.41 17.75 -6.92
N ASP A 154 -6.61 18.66 -5.95
CA ASP A 154 -5.52 19.35 -5.27
C ASP A 154 -5.86 19.72 -3.83
N VAL A 155 -4.82 20.06 -3.06
CA VAL A 155 -4.93 20.77 -1.78
C VAL A 155 -4.93 22.27 -2.05
N VAL A 156 -5.88 22.99 -1.46
CA VAL A 156 -5.92 24.46 -1.48
C VAL A 156 -4.91 24.98 -0.46
N LEU A 157 -3.95 25.78 -0.91
CA LEU A 157 -2.93 26.39 -0.09
C LEU A 157 -3.13 27.89 0.06
N GLU A 158 -3.07 28.39 1.28
CA GLU A 158 -3.02 29.82 1.59
C GLU A 158 -1.82 30.10 2.49
N GLY A 159 -0.90 30.95 2.03
CA GLY A 159 0.34 31.24 2.75
C GLY A 159 1.21 30.01 3.05
N GLY A 160 1.20 29.01 2.15
CA GLY A 160 1.95 27.77 2.32
C GLY A 160 1.31 26.76 3.29
N ARG A 161 0.06 27.00 3.71
CA ARG A 161 -0.70 26.14 4.62
C ARG A 161 -1.90 25.52 3.90
N ALA A 162 -2.19 24.26 4.16
CA ALA A 162 -3.40 23.60 3.70
C ALA A 162 -4.65 24.21 4.37
N ARG A 163 -5.62 24.63 3.53
CA ARG A 163 -6.87 25.29 3.91
C ARG A 163 -8.10 24.61 3.37
N GLY A 164 -7.92 23.49 2.68
CA GLY A 164 -9.00 22.74 2.08
C GLY A 164 -8.54 21.88 0.92
N VAL A 165 -9.48 21.37 0.19
CA VAL A 165 -9.25 20.60 -1.04
C VAL A 165 -10.06 21.18 -2.18
N ARG A 166 -9.53 21.06 -3.41
CA ARG A 166 -10.26 21.37 -4.65
C ARG A 166 -10.76 20.08 -5.27
N LEU A 167 -12.01 20.08 -5.65
CA LEU A 167 -12.67 18.98 -6.33
C LEU A 167 -12.53 19.09 -7.85
N LEU A 168 -12.80 18.01 -8.55
CA LEU A 168 -12.71 17.93 -10.02
C LEU A 168 -13.67 18.90 -10.74
N ASP A 169 -14.84 19.18 -10.16
CA ASP A 169 -15.82 20.14 -10.67
C ASP A 169 -15.47 21.60 -10.39
N GLY A 170 -14.35 21.85 -9.71
CA GLY A 170 -13.87 23.17 -9.33
C GLY A 170 -14.36 23.66 -7.96
N GLU A 171 -15.26 22.93 -7.29
CA GLU A 171 -15.68 23.26 -5.92
C GLU A 171 -14.48 23.18 -4.97
N GLU A 172 -14.35 24.12 -4.05
CA GLU A 172 -13.38 24.08 -2.96
C GLU A 172 -14.10 23.76 -1.64
N LEU A 173 -13.61 22.75 -0.95
CA LEU A 173 -14.06 22.40 0.40
C LEU A 173 -13.07 22.98 1.41
N PRO A 174 -13.43 24.08 2.10
CA PRO A 174 -12.54 24.67 3.09
C PRO A 174 -12.39 23.77 4.30
N ALA A 175 -11.18 23.74 4.89
CA ALA A 175 -10.89 22.95 6.08
C ALA A 175 -9.75 23.58 6.90
N ASP A 176 -9.79 23.37 8.21
CA ASP A 176 -8.68 23.71 9.11
C ASP A 176 -7.51 22.70 9.01
N ALA A 177 -7.84 21.45 8.64
CA ALA A 177 -6.87 20.41 8.37
C ALA A 177 -7.36 19.47 7.25
N VAL A 178 -6.40 18.98 6.43
CA VAL A 178 -6.62 17.99 5.38
C VAL A 178 -5.86 16.72 5.70
N VAL A 179 -6.52 15.56 5.64
CA VAL A 179 -5.93 14.25 5.86
C VAL A 179 -6.00 13.44 4.57
N LEU A 180 -4.87 13.14 3.97
CA LEU A 180 -4.76 12.22 2.84
C LEU A 180 -4.72 10.77 3.37
N ALA A 181 -5.72 9.96 2.97
CA ALA A 181 -5.85 8.54 3.30
C ALA A 181 -6.21 7.74 2.04
N THR A 182 -5.63 8.13 0.90
CA THR A 182 -6.04 7.75 -0.45
C THR A 182 -5.53 6.39 -0.90
N GLY A 183 -4.71 5.70 -0.08
CA GLY A 183 -4.12 4.42 -0.43
C GLY A 183 -2.91 4.54 -1.35
N GLY A 184 -2.54 3.42 -1.98
CA GLY A 184 -1.30 3.27 -2.72
C GLY A 184 -1.40 3.50 -4.22
N ALA A 185 -0.45 2.90 -4.95
CA ALA A 185 -0.10 3.21 -6.34
C ALA A 185 -0.17 1.97 -7.27
N GLY A 186 -0.98 0.95 -6.94
CA GLY A 186 -0.98 -0.31 -7.68
C GLY A 186 -1.27 -0.14 -9.17
N GLN A 187 -2.07 0.83 -9.56
CA GLN A 187 -2.40 1.12 -10.95
C GLN A 187 -1.27 1.77 -11.77
N LEU A 188 -0.09 1.97 -11.19
CA LEU A 188 1.14 2.25 -11.94
C LEU A 188 1.61 1.06 -12.79
N PHE A 189 1.11 -0.15 -12.52
CA PHE A 189 1.54 -1.39 -13.16
C PHE A 189 0.36 -2.11 -13.81
N PRO A 190 0.56 -2.84 -14.93
CA PRO A 190 -0.51 -3.55 -15.62
C PRO A 190 -1.03 -4.75 -14.82
N CYS A 191 -0.15 -5.38 -14.01
CA CYS A 191 -0.51 -6.47 -13.11
C CYS A 191 -0.53 -5.95 -11.67
N THR A 192 -1.72 -5.86 -11.08
CA THR A 192 -1.89 -5.40 -9.69
C THR A 192 -3.04 -6.13 -9.01
N THR A 193 -2.88 -6.41 -7.72
CA THR A 193 -3.95 -6.92 -6.85
C THR A 193 -4.85 -5.82 -6.30
N ASN A 194 -4.51 -4.55 -6.58
CA ASN A 194 -5.25 -3.41 -6.09
C ASN A 194 -6.47 -3.08 -6.98
N PRO A 195 -7.55 -2.56 -6.42
CA PRO A 195 -8.70 -2.10 -7.19
C PRO A 195 -8.34 -0.91 -8.09
N ALA A 196 -9.18 -0.65 -9.08
CA ALA A 196 -8.98 0.42 -10.07
C ALA A 196 -8.79 1.82 -9.45
N VAL A 197 -9.24 2.03 -8.22
CA VAL A 197 -9.11 3.29 -7.49
C VAL A 197 -7.72 3.56 -6.91
N ALA A 198 -6.78 2.60 -6.94
CA ALA A 198 -5.44 2.75 -6.37
C ALA A 198 -4.47 3.45 -7.35
N THR A 199 -4.69 4.72 -7.63
CA THR A 199 -4.03 5.53 -8.67
C THR A 199 -3.07 6.59 -8.10
N ALA A 200 -2.57 6.40 -6.87
CA ALA A 200 -1.56 7.25 -6.24
C ALA A 200 -1.95 8.74 -6.04
N ASP A 201 -3.24 9.06 -6.05
CA ASP A 201 -3.72 10.44 -6.07
C ASP A 201 -3.15 11.28 -4.93
N GLY A 202 -3.16 10.77 -3.69
CA GLY A 202 -2.66 11.54 -2.55
C GLY A 202 -1.17 11.82 -2.60
N VAL A 203 -0.35 10.94 -3.17
CA VAL A 203 1.08 11.18 -3.35
C VAL A 203 1.31 12.30 -4.37
N ALA A 204 0.59 12.26 -5.51
CA ALA A 204 0.67 13.29 -6.53
C ALA A 204 0.17 14.67 -6.02
N ILE A 205 -0.96 14.68 -5.33
CA ILE A 205 -1.53 15.88 -4.70
C ILE A 205 -0.56 16.47 -3.68
N ALA A 206 0.04 15.63 -2.82
CA ALA A 206 1.01 16.06 -1.83
C ALA A 206 2.28 16.65 -2.47
N LEU A 207 2.80 16.03 -3.55
CA LEU A 207 3.94 16.57 -4.30
C LEU A 207 3.64 17.96 -4.88
N ARG A 208 2.46 18.14 -5.50
CA ARG A 208 2.04 19.46 -6.02
C ARG A 208 1.85 20.49 -4.92
N ALA A 209 1.45 20.06 -3.73
CA ALA A 209 1.37 20.92 -2.55
C ALA A 209 2.74 21.24 -1.90
N GLY A 210 3.86 20.71 -2.42
CA GLY A 210 5.20 20.92 -1.88
C GLY A 210 5.53 20.02 -0.69
N ALA A 211 4.77 18.96 -0.47
CA ALA A 211 5.10 17.97 0.53
C ALA A 211 6.29 17.11 0.08
N VAL A 212 7.13 16.71 1.03
CA VAL A 212 8.19 15.73 0.80
C VAL A 212 7.59 14.34 0.69
N VAL A 213 8.01 13.57 -0.31
CA VAL A 213 7.71 12.15 -0.44
C VAL A 213 8.96 11.33 -0.20
N ALA A 214 8.82 10.08 0.20
CA ALA A 214 9.95 9.22 0.50
C ALA A 214 9.74 7.78 0.04
N ASP A 215 10.84 7.10 -0.28
CA ASP A 215 10.93 5.65 -0.50
C ASP A 215 10.02 5.10 -1.61
N LEU A 216 9.68 5.92 -2.61
CA LEU A 216 8.73 5.57 -3.67
C LEU A 216 9.22 4.43 -4.58
N GLU A 217 10.52 4.14 -4.61
CA GLU A 217 11.09 3.00 -5.34
C GLU A 217 10.73 1.64 -4.73
N PHE A 218 10.26 1.60 -3.48
CA PHE A 218 9.91 0.37 -2.80
C PHE A 218 8.44 0.02 -3.02
N VAL A 219 8.21 -0.80 -4.03
CA VAL A 219 6.91 -1.41 -4.31
C VAL A 219 7.00 -2.91 -4.04
N GLN A 220 6.13 -3.42 -3.18
CA GLN A 220 6.02 -4.85 -2.94
C GLN A 220 5.15 -5.48 -4.02
N PHE A 221 5.69 -6.46 -4.73
CA PHE A 221 4.93 -7.32 -5.63
C PHE A 221 4.51 -8.59 -4.87
N HIS A 222 3.21 -8.88 -4.87
CA HIS A 222 2.73 -10.17 -4.38
C HIS A 222 3.11 -11.26 -5.38
N PRO A 223 3.73 -12.36 -4.94
CA PRO A 223 4.22 -13.39 -5.84
C PRO A 223 3.11 -14.04 -6.69
N THR A 224 1.96 -14.28 -6.09
CA THR A 224 0.90 -15.09 -6.67
C THR A 224 -0.41 -14.32 -6.79
N SER A 225 -0.71 -13.82 -7.98
CA SER A 225 -2.05 -13.42 -8.42
C SER A 225 -2.45 -14.29 -9.61
N LEU A 226 -3.76 -14.49 -9.83
CA LEU A 226 -4.23 -15.20 -11.02
C LEU A 226 -3.78 -14.47 -12.29
N ALA A 227 -3.18 -15.18 -13.21
CA ALA A 227 -2.81 -14.64 -14.53
C ALA A 227 -4.04 -14.59 -15.46
N THR A 228 -5.13 -13.99 -14.96
CA THR A 228 -6.40 -13.77 -15.65
C THR A 228 -6.82 -12.33 -15.48
N PRO A 229 -7.73 -11.78 -16.28
CA PRO A 229 -8.25 -10.44 -16.09
C PRO A 229 -8.69 -10.18 -14.65
N GLY A 230 -8.24 -9.06 -14.07
CA GLY A 230 -8.49 -8.69 -12.68
C GLY A 230 -7.39 -9.09 -11.68
N ASN A 231 -6.41 -9.88 -12.07
CA ASN A 231 -5.24 -10.28 -11.26
C ASN A 231 -5.60 -10.60 -9.80
N HIS A 232 -6.64 -11.40 -9.59
CA HIS A 232 -7.12 -11.73 -8.24
C HIS A 232 -6.02 -12.34 -7.39
N LEU A 233 -5.89 -11.85 -6.18
CA LEU A 233 -4.90 -12.33 -5.22
C LEU A 233 -5.13 -13.81 -4.89
N VAL A 234 -4.06 -14.61 -4.96
CA VAL A 234 -3.99 -15.94 -4.34
C VAL A 234 -3.08 -15.83 -3.12
N SER A 235 -3.69 -15.84 -1.94
CA SER A 235 -3.03 -15.58 -0.67
C SER A 235 -1.78 -16.44 -0.47
N GLU A 236 -0.79 -15.87 0.19
CA GLU A 236 0.43 -16.56 0.62
C GLU A 236 0.14 -17.79 1.50
N ALA A 237 -0.97 -17.75 2.25
CA ALA A 237 -1.41 -18.87 3.08
C ALA A 237 -1.60 -20.18 2.27
N VAL A 238 -1.94 -20.08 0.98
CA VAL A 238 -2.07 -21.26 0.10
C VAL A 238 -0.72 -21.99 -0.06
N ARG A 239 0.38 -21.21 -0.20
CA ARG A 239 1.74 -21.76 -0.23
C ARG A 239 2.16 -22.28 1.16
N GLY A 240 1.73 -21.59 2.22
CA GLY A 240 1.92 -22.00 3.60
C GLY A 240 1.27 -23.36 3.92
N GLU A 241 0.14 -23.67 3.30
CA GLU A 241 -0.55 -24.97 3.42
C GLU A 241 0.06 -26.07 2.53
N GLY A 242 1.07 -25.73 1.70
CA GLY A 242 1.85 -26.73 0.93
C GLY A 242 1.68 -26.68 -0.58
N ALA A 243 1.01 -25.68 -1.15
CA ALA A 243 1.01 -25.49 -2.59
C ALA A 243 2.40 -25.08 -3.10
N VAL A 244 2.78 -25.57 -4.29
CA VAL A 244 4.11 -25.37 -4.87
C VAL A 244 4.05 -24.60 -6.19
N LEU A 245 5.16 -23.95 -6.55
CA LEU A 245 5.31 -23.22 -7.80
C LEU A 245 6.05 -24.07 -8.83
N VAL A 246 5.44 -24.27 -10.00
CA VAL A 246 6.02 -25.04 -11.09
C VAL A 246 6.06 -24.24 -12.39
N ASP A 247 7.08 -24.50 -13.20
CA ASP A 247 7.22 -23.94 -14.54
C ASP A 247 6.40 -24.71 -15.59
N GLU A 248 6.51 -24.37 -16.88
CA GLU A 248 5.81 -25.05 -17.97
C GLU A 248 6.14 -26.55 -18.07
N ALA A 249 7.36 -26.96 -17.69
CA ALA A 249 7.80 -28.35 -17.71
C ALA A 249 7.36 -29.12 -16.45
N GLY A 250 6.71 -28.45 -15.48
CA GLY A 250 6.32 -29.06 -14.20
C GLY A 250 7.45 -29.08 -13.16
N HIS A 251 8.57 -28.39 -13.39
CA HIS A 251 9.68 -28.35 -12.48
C HIS A 251 9.40 -27.33 -11.35
N ARG A 252 9.60 -27.75 -10.09
CA ARG A 252 9.47 -26.90 -8.87
C ARG A 252 10.71 -26.03 -8.70
N PHE A 253 10.77 -24.91 -9.40
CA PHE A 253 11.97 -24.07 -9.56
C PHE A 253 12.38 -23.29 -8.31
N MET A 254 11.47 -23.05 -7.35
CA MET A 254 11.81 -22.28 -6.15
C MET A 254 12.83 -22.98 -5.24
N THR A 255 12.92 -24.31 -5.28
CA THR A 255 13.91 -25.10 -4.55
C THR A 255 15.35 -24.83 -5.01
N ASP A 256 15.53 -24.39 -6.26
CA ASP A 256 16.85 -24.05 -6.81
C ASP A 256 17.31 -22.64 -6.40
N LEU A 257 16.36 -21.78 -5.95
CA LEU A 257 16.60 -20.36 -5.70
C LEU A 257 16.78 -20.03 -4.21
N HIS A 258 16.07 -20.74 -3.33
CA HIS A 258 16.11 -20.44 -1.90
C HIS A 258 15.82 -21.69 -1.05
N PRO A 259 16.50 -21.89 0.10
CA PRO A 259 16.27 -23.07 0.95
C PRO A 259 14.83 -23.18 1.48
N ASP A 260 14.15 -22.06 1.73
CA ASP A 260 12.74 -22.04 2.15
C ASP A 260 11.76 -22.12 0.97
N ALA A 261 12.27 -22.24 -0.26
CA ALA A 261 11.49 -22.38 -1.50
C ALA A 261 10.30 -21.40 -1.58
N GLU A 262 9.05 -21.87 -1.66
CA GLU A 262 7.83 -21.05 -1.77
C GLU A 262 7.52 -20.24 -0.51
N LEU A 263 8.18 -20.52 0.62
CA LEU A 263 8.04 -19.81 1.90
C LEU A 263 9.12 -18.74 2.10
N ALA A 264 10.02 -18.55 1.12
CA ALA A 264 10.96 -17.44 1.11
C ALA A 264 10.24 -16.08 1.15
N PRO A 265 10.91 -14.98 1.54
CA PRO A 265 10.36 -13.63 1.51
C PRO A 265 9.68 -13.29 0.18
N ARG A 266 8.60 -12.50 0.22
CA ARG A 266 7.77 -12.20 -0.96
C ARG A 266 8.56 -11.66 -2.14
N ASP A 267 9.52 -10.77 -1.89
CA ASP A 267 10.37 -10.19 -2.93
C ASP A 267 11.25 -11.26 -3.62
N VAL A 268 11.76 -12.23 -2.88
CA VAL A 268 12.54 -13.36 -3.42
C VAL A 268 11.67 -14.24 -4.30
N VAL A 269 10.50 -14.63 -3.81
CA VAL A 269 9.57 -15.48 -4.58
C VAL A 269 9.07 -14.74 -5.83
N ALA A 270 8.70 -13.47 -5.72
CA ALA A 270 8.23 -12.68 -6.86
C ALA A 270 9.30 -12.53 -7.94
N ARG A 271 10.56 -12.26 -7.56
CA ARG A 271 11.69 -12.21 -8.50
C ARG A 271 11.95 -13.58 -9.15
N GLY A 272 11.91 -14.67 -8.37
CA GLY A 272 12.08 -16.02 -8.90
C GLY A 272 11.03 -16.36 -9.95
N ILE A 273 9.76 -16.02 -9.71
CA ILE A 273 8.67 -16.18 -10.67
C ILE A 273 8.92 -15.33 -11.92
N ALA A 274 9.24 -14.03 -11.76
CA ALA A 274 9.48 -13.13 -12.90
C ALA A 274 10.65 -13.61 -13.77
N GLU A 275 11.73 -14.09 -13.17
CA GLU A 275 12.86 -14.64 -13.88
C GLU A 275 12.50 -15.94 -14.63
N ARG A 276 11.71 -16.82 -14.01
CA ARG A 276 11.23 -18.05 -14.67
C ARG A 276 10.29 -17.70 -15.82
N MET A 277 9.35 -16.76 -15.64
CA MET A 277 8.48 -16.27 -16.72
C MET A 277 9.29 -15.73 -17.90
N ARG A 278 10.32 -14.91 -17.63
CA ARG A 278 11.22 -14.40 -18.67
C ARG A 278 11.94 -15.53 -19.41
N ALA A 279 12.42 -16.56 -18.71
CA ALA A 279 13.12 -17.72 -19.28
C ALA A 279 12.20 -18.57 -20.18
N GLN A 280 10.89 -18.57 -19.92
CA GLN A 280 9.88 -19.30 -20.72
C GLN A 280 9.06 -18.35 -21.64
N GLY A 281 9.68 -17.26 -22.13
CA GLY A 281 9.10 -16.38 -23.13
C GLY A 281 7.91 -15.55 -22.66
N GLY A 282 7.79 -15.29 -21.36
CA GLY A 282 6.71 -14.49 -20.76
C GLY A 282 5.49 -15.31 -20.31
N THR A 283 5.48 -16.61 -20.53
CA THR A 283 4.39 -17.49 -20.07
C THR A 283 4.34 -17.48 -18.53
N PRO A 284 3.14 -17.30 -17.91
CA PRO A 284 2.98 -17.37 -16.47
C PRO A 284 3.42 -18.71 -15.89
N VAL A 285 3.96 -18.73 -14.68
CA VAL A 285 4.20 -19.95 -13.91
C VAL A 285 2.89 -20.52 -13.39
N ARG A 286 2.90 -21.71 -12.81
CA ARG A 286 1.70 -22.33 -12.25
C ARG A 286 1.85 -22.57 -10.75
N LEU A 287 0.76 -22.33 -10.02
CA LEU A 287 0.60 -22.72 -8.62
C LEU A 287 -0.12 -24.05 -8.57
N ASP A 288 0.55 -25.08 -8.07
CA ASP A 288 -0.02 -26.42 -7.88
C ASP A 288 -0.49 -26.57 -6.43
N ALA A 289 -1.81 -26.54 -6.24
CA ALA A 289 -2.49 -26.77 -4.98
C ALA A 289 -3.24 -28.10 -4.94
N THR A 290 -3.06 -28.96 -5.96
CA THR A 290 -3.84 -30.20 -6.15
C THR A 290 -3.71 -31.18 -4.98
N ALA A 291 -2.56 -31.21 -4.32
CA ALA A 291 -2.30 -32.06 -3.16
C ALA A 291 -3.18 -31.71 -1.94
N LEU A 292 -3.70 -30.49 -1.86
CA LEU A 292 -4.56 -30.03 -0.76
C LEU A 292 -5.99 -30.58 -0.84
N GLY A 293 -6.48 -30.86 -2.05
CA GLY A 293 -7.79 -31.43 -2.31
C GLY A 293 -8.96 -30.44 -2.23
N ALA A 294 -10.01 -30.72 -2.96
CA ALA A 294 -11.14 -29.80 -3.20
C ALA A 294 -11.86 -29.35 -1.91
N ARG A 295 -12.08 -30.28 -0.97
CA ARG A 295 -12.76 -29.93 0.27
C ARG A 295 -11.96 -28.95 1.13
N PHE A 296 -10.66 -29.22 1.31
CA PHE A 296 -9.78 -28.35 2.09
C PHE A 296 -9.70 -26.95 1.47
N LEU A 297 -9.48 -26.87 0.15
CA LEU A 297 -9.38 -25.60 -0.58
C LEU A 297 -10.66 -24.76 -0.42
N ALA A 298 -11.84 -25.36 -0.56
CA ALA A 298 -13.11 -24.65 -0.41
C ALA A 298 -13.41 -24.21 1.04
N GLU A 299 -13.04 -25.02 2.04
CA GLU A 299 -13.27 -24.70 3.46
C GLU A 299 -12.27 -23.67 3.98
N ARG A 300 -10.99 -23.76 3.57
CA ARG A 300 -9.90 -22.92 4.07
C ARG A 300 -9.76 -21.59 3.34
N PHE A 301 -10.10 -21.57 2.03
CA PHE A 301 -9.94 -20.42 1.14
C PHE A 301 -11.21 -20.16 0.33
N PRO A 302 -12.37 -19.90 0.98
CA PRO A 302 -13.66 -19.85 0.30
C PRO A 302 -13.75 -18.74 -0.75
N THR A 303 -13.16 -17.58 -0.50
CA THR A 303 -13.14 -16.45 -1.45
C THR A 303 -12.28 -16.78 -2.67
N ILE A 304 -11.08 -17.34 -2.46
CA ILE A 304 -10.17 -17.73 -3.55
C ILE A 304 -10.79 -18.84 -4.38
N ASP A 305 -11.37 -19.89 -3.75
CA ASP A 305 -12.02 -20.99 -4.45
C ASP A 305 -13.18 -20.48 -5.33
N ALA A 306 -14.01 -19.59 -4.80
CA ALA A 306 -15.11 -18.99 -5.56
C ALA A 306 -14.61 -18.20 -6.77
N VAL A 307 -13.55 -17.40 -6.61
CA VAL A 307 -12.94 -16.64 -7.72
C VAL A 307 -12.34 -17.57 -8.76
N VAL A 308 -11.54 -18.56 -8.36
CA VAL A 308 -10.93 -19.54 -9.28
C VAL A 308 -12.02 -20.24 -10.11
N ARG A 309 -13.09 -20.73 -9.45
CA ARG A 309 -14.22 -21.39 -10.13
C ARG A 309 -14.99 -20.45 -11.04
N SER A 310 -15.14 -19.18 -10.69
CA SER A 310 -15.80 -18.18 -11.54
C SER A 310 -15.05 -17.93 -12.86
N GLN A 311 -13.74 -18.19 -12.87
CA GLN A 311 -12.89 -18.15 -14.08
C GLN A 311 -12.91 -19.46 -14.87
N GLY A 312 -13.74 -20.44 -14.48
CA GLY A 312 -13.82 -21.74 -15.12
C GLY A 312 -12.67 -22.69 -14.78
N LEU A 313 -11.89 -22.40 -13.74
CA LEU A 313 -10.74 -23.20 -13.29
C LEU A 313 -11.12 -24.12 -12.12
N ASP A 314 -10.43 -25.24 -12.00
CA ASP A 314 -10.52 -26.17 -10.85
C ASP A 314 -9.13 -26.47 -10.30
N TRP A 315 -8.67 -25.65 -9.36
CA TRP A 315 -7.33 -25.72 -8.77
C TRP A 315 -7.12 -26.93 -7.83
N SER A 316 -8.16 -27.71 -7.60
CA SER A 316 -8.03 -29.00 -6.93
C SER A 316 -7.61 -30.14 -7.86
N ARG A 317 -7.64 -29.91 -9.18
CA ARG A 317 -7.33 -30.89 -10.22
C ARG A 317 -6.14 -30.48 -11.07
N ASP A 318 -6.05 -29.20 -11.40
CA ASP A 318 -5.06 -28.66 -12.31
C ASP A 318 -4.32 -27.48 -11.67
N PRO A 319 -2.99 -27.35 -11.83
CA PRO A 319 -2.25 -26.16 -11.44
C PRO A 319 -2.78 -24.93 -12.18
N ILE A 320 -2.97 -23.83 -11.45
CA ILE A 320 -3.49 -22.56 -11.98
C ILE A 320 -2.38 -21.61 -12.37
N ALA A 321 -2.56 -20.86 -13.46
CA ALA A 321 -1.59 -19.85 -13.90
C ALA A 321 -1.55 -18.66 -12.95
N VAL A 322 -0.33 -18.29 -12.50
CA VAL A 322 -0.11 -17.16 -11.60
C VAL A 322 1.04 -16.27 -12.08
N THR A 323 0.98 -15.00 -11.73
CA THR A 323 1.97 -13.98 -12.05
C THR A 323 2.20 -13.07 -10.84
N PRO A 324 3.38 -12.48 -10.66
CA PRO A 324 3.57 -11.41 -9.70
C PRO A 324 2.69 -10.20 -10.05
N ALA A 325 2.22 -9.50 -9.04
CA ALA A 325 1.41 -8.30 -9.21
C ALA A 325 1.77 -7.23 -8.18
N ALA A 326 1.77 -5.97 -8.56
CA ALA A 326 1.95 -4.85 -7.64
C ALA A 326 0.87 -4.92 -6.54
N HIS A 327 1.30 -4.84 -5.28
CA HIS A 327 0.44 -5.16 -4.15
C HIS A 327 0.42 -4.08 -3.07
N TYR A 328 1.58 -3.48 -2.74
CA TYR A 328 1.69 -2.48 -1.70
C TYR A 328 2.84 -1.51 -1.98
N ALA A 329 2.61 -0.20 -1.78
CA ALA A 329 3.64 0.83 -1.81
C ALA A 329 4.15 1.07 -0.39
N MET A 330 5.46 0.82 -0.13
CA MET A 330 6.06 1.11 1.17
C MET A 330 6.40 2.59 1.32
N GLY A 331 6.73 3.25 0.23
CA GLY A 331 6.91 4.69 0.14
C GLY A 331 5.62 5.49 0.01
N GLY A 332 5.71 6.79 0.15
CA GLY A 332 4.57 7.70 0.10
C GLY A 332 4.92 9.11 0.57
N VAL A 333 3.93 9.84 1.04
CA VAL A 333 4.12 11.17 1.66
C VAL A 333 4.87 11.02 2.98
N ARG A 334 6.04 11.65 3.10
CA ARG A 334 6.83 11.61 4.36
C ARG A 334 6.03 12.23 5.50
N THR A 335 5.91 11.49 6.60
CA THR A 335 5.23 11.98 7.80
C THR A 335 6.04 11.72 9.07
N ASP A 336 5.74 12.49 10.11
CA ASP A 336 6.14 12.11 11.46
C ASP A 336 5.23 11.00 12.02
N LEU A 337 5.50 10.52 13.23
CA LEU A 337 4.71 9.48 13.91
C LEU A 337 3.27 9.92 14.26
N SER A 338 2.91 11.13 13.95
CA SER A 338 1.58 11.72 14.14
C SER A 338 0.89 12.04 12.81
N GLY A 339 1.45 11.57 11.70
CA GLY A 339 0.95 11.79 10.35
C GLY A 339 1.09 13.21 9.81
N ARG A 340 1.87 14.09 10.46
CA ARG A 340 2.11 15.45 9.96
C ARG A 340 3.09 15.42 8.81
N THR A 341 2.83 16.22 7.78
CA THR A 341 3.78 16.48 6.69
C THR A 341 4.58 17.76 6.97
N ASN A 342 5.54 18.11 6.11
CA ASN A 342 6.20 19.41 6.14
C ASN A 342 5.28 20.57 5.73
N VAL A 343 4.11 20.30 5.15
CA VAL A 343 3.12 21.32 4.78
C VAL A 343 2.17 21.53 5.96
N PRO A 344 2.14 22.73 6.59
CA PRO A 344 1.26 22.97 7.72
C PRO A 344 -0.21 22.70 7.39
N GLY A 345 -0.93 21.99 8.27
CA GLY A 345 -2.34 21.64 8.08
C GLY A 345 -2.59 20.46 7.14
N LEU A 346 -1.56 19.89 6.51
CA LEU A 346 -1.65 18.69 5.69
C LEU A 346 -1.12 17.48 6.47
N TYR A 347 -1.91 16.42 6.49
CA TYR A 347 -1.60 15.12 7.11
C TYR A 347 -1.71 14.00 6.09
N ALA A 348 -0.99 12.90 6.32
CA ALA A 348 -1.16 11.68 5.53
C ALA A 348 -1.15 10.45 6.46
N VAL A 349 -1.93 9.40 6.09
CA VAL A 349 -2.09 8.21 6.93
C VAL A 349 -2.45 6.97 6.12
N GLY A 350 -1.95 5.81 6.56
CA GLY A 350 -2.07 4.53 5.85
C GLY A 350 -1.15 4.48 4.64
N GLU A 351 -1.46 3.67 3.65
CA GLU A 351 -0.55 3.36 2.52
C GLU A 351 -0.09 4.57 1.69
N VAL A 352 -0.78 5.72 1.77
CA VAL A 352 -0.33 6.97 1.12
C VAL A 352 0.83 7.63 1.86
N ALA A 353 1.04 7.26 3.13
CA ALA A 353 2.05 7.87 4.01
C ALA A 353 3.31 7.00 4.09
N CYS A 354 4.45 7.64 4.26
CA CYS A 354 5.72 7.00 4.57
C CYS A 354 6.22 7.49 5.94
N THR A 355 6.03 6.66 6.96
CA THR A 355 6.57 6.86 8.32
C THR A 355 7.93 6.18 8.51
N GLY A 356 8.41 5.44 7.51
CA GLY A 356 9.56 4.54 7.64
C GLY A 356 9.23 3.19 8.28
N LEU A 357 7.97 2.94 8.62
CA LEU A 357 7.50 1.70 9.25
C LEU A 357 7.88 0.43 8.49
N HIS A 358 7.63 0.44 7.19
CA HIS A 358 7.75 -0.76 6.35
C HIS A 358 9.16 -0.97 5.78
N GLY A 359 10.03 0.03 5.88
CA GLY A 359 11.35 -0.05 5.29
C GLY A 359 11.32 -0.41 3.81
N ALA A 360 12.24 -1.26 3.38
CA ALA A 360 12.36 -1.67 1.98
C ALA A 360 11.43 -2.83 1.58
N ASN A 361 10.77 -3.49 2.55
CA ASN A 361 9.83 -4.59 2.30
C ASN A 361 8.88 -4.78 3.49
N ARG A 362 7.57 -4.75 3.23
CA ARG A 362 6.54 -4.78 4.26
C ARG A 362 6.33 -6.20 4.81
N LEU A 363 6.29 -6.33 6.14
CA LEU A 363 5.80 -7.54 6.80
C LEU A 363 4.29 -7.71 6.55
N ALA A 364 3.89 -8.92 6.21
CA ALA A 364 2.49 -9.24 5.92
C ALA A 364 1.58 -8.86 7.12
N SER A 365 0.33 -8.48 6.82
CA SER A 365 -0.71 -8.15 7.83
C SER A 365 -0.44 -6.93 8.72
N ASN A 366 0.66 -6.17 8.52
CA ASN A 366 0.90 -4.90 9.21
C ASN A 366 0.13 -3.70 8.61
N SER A 367 -0.30 -3.74 7.34
CA SER A 367 -0.92 -2.57 6.69
C SER A 367 -2.28 -2.19 7.25
N LEU A 368 -3.15 -3.19 7.55
CA LEU A 368 -4.44 -2.93 8.18
C LEU A 368 -4.25 -2.41 9.61
N LEU A 369 -3.24 -2.93 10.33
CA LEU A 369 -2.86 -2.44 11.65
C LEU A 369 -2.36 -1.00 11.59
N GLU A 370 -1.50 -0.68 10.62
CA GLU A 370 -1.01 0.68 10.38
C GLU A 370 -2.15 1.68 10.23
N GLY A 371 -3.12 1.39 9.34
CA GLY A 371 -4.27 2.26 9.14
C GLY A 371 -5.08 2.49 10.41
N ALA A 372 -5.23 1.46 11.25
CA ALA A 372 -5.95 1.57 12.52
C ALA A 372 -5.15 2.34 13.60
N VAL A 373 -3.85 2.06 13.74
CA VAL A 373 -3.00 2.71 14.76
C VAL A 373 -2.74 4.17 14.39
N TYR A 374 -2.23 4.42 13.20
CA TYR A 374 -1.87 5.79 12.79
C TYR A 374 -3.10 6.65 12.49
N GLY A 375 -4.24 6.06 12.08
CA GLY A 375 -5.51 6.79 11.95
C GLY A 375 -5.93 7.45 13.25
N THR A 376 -5.84 6.74 14.37
CA THR A 376 -6.10 7.30 15.71
C THR A 376 -5.08 8.38 16.08
N ARG A 377 -3.79 8.16 15.77
CA ARG A 377 -2.72 9.11 16.10
C ARG A 377 -2.86 10.44 15.33
N VAL A 378 -3.26 10.40 14.05
CA VAL A 378 -3.56 11.59 13.27
C VAL A 378 -4.73 12.37 13.88
N ALA A 379 -5.80 11.68 14.27
CA ALA A 379 -6.94 12.32 14.92
C ALA A 379 -6.53 13.03 16.23
N ASP A 380 -5.73 12.38 17.06
CA ASP A 380 -5.20 12.98 18.30
C ASP A 380 -4.26 14.16 18.01
N ALA A 381 -3.42 14.06 16.96
CA ALA A 381 -2.48 15.12 16.60
C ALA A 381 -3.17 16.40 16.11
N ILE A 382 -4.22 16.28 15.32
CA ILE A 382 -5.01 17.42 14.84
C ILE A 382 -5.61 18.19 16.03
N LEU A 383 -6.02 17.49 17.08
CA LEU A 383 -6.69 18.10 18.23
C LEU A 383 -5.76 18.54 19.36
N SER A 384 -4.57 18.00 19.45
CA SER A 384 -3.64 18.23 20.59
C SER A 384 -2.70 19.44 20.43
N ARG A 385 -2.60 20.04 19.24
CA ARG A 385 -1.72 21.18 18.96
C ARG A 385 -2.45 22.29 18.18
N PRO A 386 -2.01 23.54 18.30
CA PRO A 386 -2.53 24.61 17.45
C PRO A 386 -2.47 24.21 15.98
N PHE A 387 -3.51 24.52 15.23
CA PHE A 387 -3.51 24.33 13.78
C PHE A 387 -2.34 25.07 13.16
N GLY A 388 -1.51 24.35 12.37
CA GLY A 388 -0.31 24.91 11.78
C GLY A 388 0.97 24.19 12.21
N ALA A 389 0.86 23.24 13.12
CA ALA A 389 1.98 22.35 13.39
C ALA A 389 2.26 21.51 12.13
N HIS A 390 3.51 21.50 11.71
CA HIS A 390 4.05 20.64 10.66
C HIS A 390 5.14 19.74 11.27
N ALA A 391 5.59 18.75 10.53
CA ALA A 391 6.75 17.99 10.93
C ALA A 391 8.01 18.79 10.62
N ASP A 392 8.85 18.99 11.64
CA ASP A 392 10.22 19.43 11.45
C ASP A 392 11.05 18.17 11.19
N PHE A 393 11.25 17.85 9.92
CA PHE A 393 12.09 16.72 9.55
C PHE A 393 13.55 17.06 9.75
N ASP A 394 14.23 16.23 10.51
CA ASP A 394 15.69 16.28 10.61
C ASP A 394 16.35 15.74 9.32
N ASP A 395 17.67 15.92 9.22
CA ASP A 395 18.46 15.47 8.08
C ASP A 395 18.76 13.96 8.12
N SER A 396 18.15 13.18 9.03
CA SER A 396 18.45 11.75 9.17
C SER A 396 18.09 10.94 7.90
N TRP A 397 17.08 11.40 7.16
CA TRP A 397 16.69 10.81 5.87
C TRP A 397 17.40 11.44 4.67
N GLY A 398 18.27 12.40 4.88
CA GLY A 398 18.95 13.18 3.83
C GLY A 398 18.11 14.33 3.28
N ALA A 399 18.76 15.23 2.56
CA ALA A 399 18.09 16.33 1.88
C ALA A 399 17.25 15.81 0.71
N PRO A 400 16.02 16.33 0.50
CA PRO A 400 15.17 15.91 -0.62
C PRO A 400 15.84 16.21 -1.97
N LEU A 401 15.79 15.23 -2.87
CA LEU A 401 16.13 15.43 -4.28
C LEU A 401 15.06 16.30 -4.94
N GLY A 402 15.48 17.25 -5.77
CA GLY A 402 14.58 18.05 -6.57
C GLY A 402 14.03 17.24 -7.75
N LEU A 403 12.72 16.97 -7.75
CA LEU A 403 12.04 16.38 -8.90
C LEU A 403 11.70 17.50 -9.90
N ASP A 404 12.35 17.52 -11.06
CA ASP A 404 11.97 18.40 -12.16
C ASP A 404 10.58 17.96 -12.67
N VAL A 405 9.62 18.86 -12.66
CA VAL A 405 8.23 18.57 -13.00
C VAL A 405 7.81 19.16 -14.35
N ARG A 406 8.78 19.64 -15.16
CA ARG A 406 8.47 20.09 -16.52
C ARG A 406 7.92 18.93 -17.34
N ALA A 407 6.79 19.18 -17.98
CA ALA A 407 6.15 18.26 -18.90
C ALA A 407 6.64 18.51 -20.34
N GLY A 408 6.67 17.45 -21.14
CA GLY A 408 6.80 17.53 -22.59
C GLY A 408 5.46 17.88 -23.24
N ASP A 409 5.32 17.53 -24.50
CA ASP A 409 4.14 17.80 -25.32
C ASP A 409 3.52 16.52 -25.93
N GLU A 410 4.10 15.35 -25.68
CA GLU A 410 3.60 14.07 -26.19
C GLU A 410 2.46 13.54 -25.32
N ALA A 411 1.33 13.23 -25.92
CA ALA A 411 0.23 12.56 -25.21
C ALA A 411 0.58 11.08 -24.96
N PHE A 412 0.13 10.53 -23.85
CA PHE A 412 0.28 9.11 -23.50
C PHE A 412 -1.05 8.48 -23.09
N GLY A 413 -1.14 7.14 -23.18
CA GLY A 413 -2.23 6.37 -22.61
C GLY A 413 -1.84 5.71 -21.28
N ARG A 414 -2.84 5.42 -20.42
CA ARG A 414 -2.60 4.69 -19.15
C ARG A 414 -1.84 3.38 -19.38
N THR A 415 -2.22 2.64 -20.43
CA THR A 415 -1.58 1.34 -20.75
C THR A 415 -0.11 1.52 -21.12
N ASP A 416 0.24 2.60 -21.83
CA ASP A 416 1.63 2.88 -22.21
C ASP A 416 2.47 3.19 -20.96
N LEU A 417 1.91 4.00 -20.06
CA LEU A 417 2.55 4.30 -18.77
C LEU A 417 2.74 3.05 -17.93
N GLN A 418 1.70 2.22 -17.82
CA GLN A 418 1.76 0.98 -17.06
C GLN A 418 2.82 0.02 -17.60
N GLN A 419 2.89 -0.12 -18.93
CA GLN A 419 3.88 -0.99 -19.57
C GLN A 419 5.30 -0.46 -19.36
N LEU A 420 5.53 0.85 -19.54
CA LEU A 420 6.81 1.49 -19.26
C LEU A 420 7.27 1.25 -17.83
N MET A 421 6.37 1.43 -16.86
CA MET A 421 6.67 1.22 -15.44
C MET A 421 6.94 -0.25 -15.11
N TRP A 422 6.23 -1.19 -15.76
CA TRP A 422 6.47 -2.61 -15.60
C TRP A 422 7.85 -3.02 -16.07
N ASP A 423 8.24 -2.57 -17.26
CA ASP A 423 9.48 -2.95 -17.90
C ASP A 423 10.71 -2.30 -17.23
N ALA A 424 10.63 -1.02 -16.86
CA ALA A 424 11.75 -0.26 -16.33
C ALA A 424 11.84 -0.22 -14.80
N ALA A 425 10.69 -0.09 -14.11
CA ALA A 425 10.60 0.13 -12.67
C ALA A 425 9.87 -1.00 -11.90
N GLY A 426 9.63 -2.12 -12.56
CA GLY A 426 8.98 -3.30 -11.97
C GLY A 426 9.91 -4.10 -11.05
N LEU A 427 9.81 -5.44 -11.16
CA LEU A 427 10.48 -6.42 -10.28
C LEU A 427 12.00 -6.44 -10.39
N ALA A 428 12.55 -6.14 -11.57
CA ALA A 428 13.99 -6.20 -11.82
C ALA A 428 14.41 -5.06 -12.76
N ARG A 429 15.13 -4.12 -12.23
CA ARG A 429 15.50 -2.83 -12.81
C ARG A 429 16.96 -2.80 -13.21
N ASP A 430 17.35 -1.88 -14.05
CA ASP A 430 18.74 -1.51 -14.30
C ASP A 430 18.82 -0.01 -14.66
N ARG A 431 20.03 0.55 -14.64
CA ARG A 431 20.26 1.98 -14.90
C ARG A 431 19.73 2.38 -16.28
N ALA A 432 20.04 1.61 -17.32
CA ALA A 432 19.68 1.96 -18.69
C ALA A 432 18.16 2.05 -18.88
N GLY A 433 17.42 1.05 -18.40
CA GLY A 433 15.95 1.05 -18.47
C GLY A 433 15.32 2.19 -17.67
N LEU A 434 15.87 2.50 -16.47
CA LEU A 434 15.39 3.62 -15.67
C LEU A 434 15.69 4.99 -16.32
N GLU A 435 16.86 5.18 -16.94
CA GLU A 435 17.22 6.40 -17.65
C GLU A 435 16.34 6.59 -18.90
N GLU A 436 16.07 5.51 -19.65
CA GLU A 436 15.14 5.53 -20.76
C GLU A 436 13.72 5.90 -20.31
N ALA A 437 13.22 5.28 -19.25
CA ALA A 437 11.91 5.60 -18.69
C ALA A 437 11.83 7.07 -18.21
N ALA A 438 12.88 7.59 -17.59
CA ALA A 438 12.95 8.99 -17.19
C ALA A 438 12.84 9.93 -18.40
N ALA A 439 13.53 9.61 -19.50
CA ALA A 439 13.47 10.39 -20.73
C ALA A 439 12.08 10.35 -21.39
N VAL A 440 11.46 9.17 -21.48
CA VAL A 440 10.11 8.99 -22.01
C VAL A 440 9.09 9.77 -21.18
N LEU A 441 9.11 9.61 -19.85
CA LEU A 441 8.20 10.32 -18.93
C LEU A 441 8.38 11.85 -19.00
N ALA A 442 9.60 12.33 -19.27
CA ALA A 442 9.84 13.75 -19.43
C ALA A 442 9.29 14.30 -20.76
N GLY A 443 9.22 13.47 -21.82
CA GLY A 443 8.60 13.82 -23.11
C GLY A 443 7.07 13.89 -23.05
N TRP A 444 6.44 13.21 -22.08
CA TRP A 444 4.99 13.14 -21.97
C TRP A 444 4.37 14.37 -21.31
N ALA A 445 3.17 14.74 -21.78
CA ALA A 445 2.29 15.76 -21.18
C ALA A 445 1.19 15.08 -20.36
N PRO A 446 1.07 15.37 -19.05
CA PRO A 446 -0.06 14.87 -18.27
C PRO A 446 -1.36 15.48 -18.79
N PRO A 447 -2.44 14.69 -18.91
CA PRO A 447 -3.72 15.20 -19.37
C PRO A 447 -4.29 16.22 -18.39
N ALA A 448 -5.03 17.20 -18.92
CA ALA A 448 -5.81 18.12 -18.08
C ALA A 448 -6.91 17.32 -17.34
N PRO A 449 -7.15 17.58 -16.05
CA PRO A 449 -8.13 16.85 -15.25
C PRO A 449 -9.57 17.32 -15.59
N ILE A 450 -10.15 16.78 -16.65
CA ILE A 450 -11.52 17.07 -17.07
C ILE A 450 -12.56 16.05 -16.60
N ASP A 451 -12.07 14.85 -16.24
CA ASP A 451 -12.84 13.77 -15.65
C ASP A 451 -11.97 12.96 -14.67
N ALA A 452 -12.57 12.02 -13.95
CA ALA A 452 -11.84 11.21 -12.97
C ALA A 452 -10.67 10.45 -13.59
N LYS A 453 -10.85 9.89 -14.80
CA LYS A 453 -9.82 9.14 -15.49
C LYS A 453 -8.61 10.00 -15.86
N SER A 454 -8.83 11.17 -16.44
CA SER A 454 -7.74 12.09 -16.81
C SER A 454 -7.02 12.65 -15.58
N ALA A 455 -7.74 12.91 -14.47
CA ALA A 455 -7.14 13.29 -13.20
C ALA A 455 -6.22 12.17 -12.65
N GLU A 456 -6.69 10.93 -12.68
CA GLU A 456 -5.90 9.76 -12.27
C GLU A 456 -4.67 9.55 -13.17
N ASP A 457 -4.83 9.66 -14.50
CA ASP A 457 -3.71 9.51 -15.45
C ASP A 457 -2.64 10.59 -15.23
N ALA A 458 -3.04 11.82 -14.94
CA ALA A 458 -2.12 12.89 -14.56
C ALA A 458 -1.40 12.58 -13.24
N ASN A 459 -2.09 12.05 -12.23
CA ASN A 459 -1.49 11.66 -10.95
C ASN A 459 -0.51 10.49 -11.11
N LEU A 460 -0.86 9.49 -11.92
CA LEU A 460 0.02 8.36 -12.23
C LEU A 460 1.31 8.82 -12.90
N TRP A 461 1.25 9.81 -13.83
CA TRP A 461 2.44 10.39 -14.44
C TRP A 461 3.36 11.07 -13.42
N TRP A 462 2.80 11.87 -12.49
CA TRP A 462 3.56 12.50 -11.42
C TRP A 462 4.32 11.48 -10.58
N VAL A 463 3.61 10.42 -10.16
CA VAL A 463 4.17 9.40 -9.27
C VAL A 463 5.13 8.48 -10.02
N ALA A 464 4.88 8.16 -11.30
CA ALA A 464 5.82 7.41 -12.15
C ALA A 464 7.19 8.10 -12.22
N ARG A 465 7.22 9.41 -12.46
CA ARG A 465 8.45 10.21 -12.45
C ARG A 465 9.18 10.16 -11.12
N ALA A 466 8.44 10.29 -10.02
CA ALA A 466 9.02 10.23 -8.69
C ALA A 466 9.58 8.84 -8.35
N VAL A 467 8.87 7.76 -8.72
CA VAL A 467 9.35 6.37 -8.56
C VAL A 467 10.64 6.13 -9.35
N VAL A 468 10.67 6.55 -10.62
CA VAL A 468 11.86 6.39 -11.48
C VAL A 468 13.04 7.20 -10.94
N ALA A 469 12.82 8.44 -10.50
CA ALA A 469 13.86 9.28 -9.91
C ALA A 469 14.43 8.67 -8.61
N SER A 470 13.56 8.17 -7.72
CA SER A 470 13.98 7.46 -6.50
C SER A 470 14.79 6.19 -6.83
N ALA A 471 14.31 5.41 -7.82
CA ALA A 471 14.98 4.17 -8.23
C ALA A 471 16.35 4.40 -8.87
N LEU A 472 16.52 5.51 -9.63
CA LEU A 472 17.80 5.92 -10.18
C LEU A 472 18.78 6.35 -9.09
N ALA A 473 18.29 7.10 -8.11
CA ALA A 473 19.12 7.61 -7.01
C ALA A 473 19.59 6.51 -6.07
N ARG A 474 18.86 5.39 -5.97
CA ARG A 474 19.25 4.24 -5.15
C ARG A 474 20.15 3.28 -5.91
N GLU A 475 21.43 3.35 -5.65
CA GLU A 475 22.46 2.50 -6.26
C GLU A 475 22.77 1.27 -5.40
N GLU A 476 21.76 0.48 -5.08
CA GLU A 476 21.84 -0.79 -4.37
C GLU A 476 20.63 -1.67 -4.70
N SER A 477 20.66 -2.94 -4.28
CA SER A 477 19.48 -3.81 -4.23
C SER A 477 19.07 -4.08 -2.78
N ARG A 478 17.79 -3.83 -2.45
CA ARG A 478 17.26 -4.00 -1.10
C ARG A 478 15.74 -4.21 -1.14
N GLY A 479 15.23 -5.28 -0.50
CA GLY A 479 13.79 -5.56 -0.42
C GLY A 479 13.09 -5.51 -1.77
N GLY A 480 12.05 -4.67 -1.88
CA GLY A 480 11.28 -4.47 -3.10
C GLY A 480 12.01 -3.74 -4.24
N HIS A 481 13.18 -3.17 -4.00
CA HIS A 481 14.01 -2.53 -5.03
C HIS A 481 15.18 -3.43 -5.41
N PHE A 482 15.15 -4.01 -6.60
CA PHE A 482 16.21 -4.86 -7.12
C PHE A 482 16.78 -4.32 -8.44
N ARG A 483 18.09 -4.08 -8.45
CA ARG A 483 18.88 -3.59 -9.59
C ARG A 483 19.77 -4.72 -10.11
N ARG A 484 19.57 -5.17 -11.35
CA ARG A 484 20.44 -6.21 -11.98
C ARG A 484 21.88 -5.75 -12.14
N ASP A 485 22.09 -4.44 -12.37
CA ASP A 485 23.41 -3.81 -12.52
C ASP A 485 24.08 -3.52 -11.17
N VAL A 486 23.35 -3.55 -10.06
CA VAL A 486 23.86 -3.40 -8.68
C VAL A 486 23.11 -4.39 -7.77
N PRO A 487 23.34 -5.70 -7.86
CA PRO A 487 22.54 -6.73 -7.20
C PRO A 487 22.74 -6.81 -5.67
N GLU A 488 23.76 -6.15 -5.15
CA GLU A 488 24.11 -6.19 -3.73
C GLU A 488 23.55 -4.96 -2.98
N ALA A 489 23.36 -5.12 -1.68
CA ALA A 489 23.03 -4.00 -0.80
C ALA A 489 24.30 -3.13 -0.59
N ALA A 490 24.12 -1.81 -0.58
CA ALA A 490 25.23 -0.90 -0.32
C ALA A 490 25.80 -1.10 1.09
N PRO A 491 27.12 -1.07 1.25
CA PRO A 491 27.74 -1.13 2.58
C PRO A 491 27.51 0.17 3.35
N GLY A 492 27.31 0.07 4.66
CA GLY A 492 27.17 1.20 5.57
C GLY A 492 25.73 1.51 5.98
N PRO A 493 25.48 2.69 6.57
CA PRO A 493 24.15 3.04 7.03
C PRO A 493 23.17 3.22 5.87
N VAL A 494 22.03 2.55 5.97
CA VAL A 494 20.96 2.64 4.97
C VAL A 494 20.29 4.00 5.08
N ARG A 495 19.96 4.59 3.93
CA ARG A 495 19.29 5.90 3.89
C ARG A 495 17.97 5.79 3.15
N HIS A 496 16.99 6.55 3.62
CA HIS A 496 15.76 6.79 2.89
C HIS A 496 16.04 7.63 1.64
N SER A 497 15.25 7.47 0.59
CA SER A 497 15.20 8.39 -0.54
C SER A 497 14.09 9.41 -0.30
N THR A 498 14.38 10.68 -0.44
CA THR A 498 13.38 11.75 -0.28
C THR A 498 13.36 12.66 -1.50
N LEU A 499 12.17 13.09 -1.92
CA LEU A 499 11.98 14.00 -3.06
C LEU A 499 10.99 15.11 -2.72
N THR A 500 11.15 16.24 -3.41
CA THR A 500 10.17 17.33 -3.46
C THR A 500 10.07 17.86 -4.88
N ALA A 501 8.89 18.36 -5.27
CA ALA A 501 8.71 18.96 -6.58
C ALA A 501 9.46 20.29 -6.65
N VAL A 502 10.19 20.54 -7.76
CA VAL A 502 10.81 21.83 -8.06
C VAL A 502 9.98 22.50 -9.13
N HIS A 503 9.31 23.58 -8.73
CA HIS A 503 8.60 24.45 -9.66
C HIS A 503 9.59 25.51 -10.18
N HIS A 504 9.89 25.47 -11.47
CA HIS A 504 10.66 26.54 -12.13
C HIS A 504 9.72 27.74 -12.33
N ALA A 505 10.10 28.89 -11.77
CA ALA A 505 9.38 30.17 -11.91
C ALA A 505 9.41 30.69 -13.36
#